data_676292a64115e2b81fbcec0af2cf179b
#
_entry.id   676292a64115e2b81fbcec0af2cf179b
#
_cell.length_a   1.000
_cell.length_b   1.000
_cell.length_c   1.000
_cell.angle_alpha   90.00
_cell.angle_beta   90.00
_cell.angle_gamma   90.00
#
_symmetry.space_group_name_H-M   'P 1'
#
loop_
_entity.id
_entity.type
_entity.pdbx_description
1 polymer ?
#
loop_
_entity_poly.entity_id
_entity_poly.type
_entity_poly.pdbx_seq_one_letter_code
_entity_poly.pdbx_strand_id
1 'polypeptide(L)'
;QRRNQTCVSIKRPKQIVFPYVRMSFAGLMAKPEPKKRLMIGLGGGTIATTLMELYPDLQMDLVEVDEAVVKGAREFFNFNPNENANVVILDGRVFVRRALRSSRKYDLIILDAYNGDYIPEHLMTREFLADVKRLLAPAGIVIANTFASSRLYDHESVTYSEVFGQFINFKMPGTGNRVIIAGKDKLPTQDVLTTQADHIIPLLEPYGVDLSRLLPYLDREADWDISARSLTDQYSPANLLRDR
;
A
#
# COMPACT_ATOMS: atom_id res chain seq x y z
N GLN A 1 3.65 -12.98 20.05
CA GLN A 1 3.44 -11.55 20.43
C GLN A 1 2.40 -10.96 19.52
N ARG A 2 1.30 -10.40 20.08
CA ARG A 2 0.34 -9.62 19.28
C ARG A 2 1.06 -8.35 18.80
N ARG A 3 1.25 -8.19 17.50
CA ARG A 3 1.76 -6.95 16.92
C ARG A 3 0.62 -5.94 16.82
N ASN A 4 0.87 -4.72 17.27
CA ASN A 4 -0.09 -3.63 17.10
C ASN A 4 -0.17 -3.27 15.61
N GLN A 5 -1.38 -3.30 15.05
CA GLN A 5 -1.63 -2.92 13.64
C GLN A 5 -1.95 -1.43 13.49
N THR A 6 -2.33 -0.77 14.58
CA THR A 6 -2.68 0.65 14.58
C THR A 6 -2.32 1.28 15.92
N CYS A 7 -1.85 2.51 15.86
CA CYS A 7 -1.54 3.32 17.02
C CYS A 7 -1.78 4.80 16.72
N VAL A 8 -2.43 5.51 17.64
CA VAL A 8 -2.68 6.95 17.55
C VAL A 8 -2.05 7.65 18.76
N SER A 9 -1.39 8.77 18.52
CA SER A 9 -0.86 9.60 19.59
C SER A 9 -2.00 10.48 20.18
N ILE A 10 -2.32 10.31 21.46
CA ILE A 10 -3.33 11.13 22.14
C ILE A 10 -2.92 12.61 22.15
N LYS A 11 -1.64 12.91 22.31
CA LYS A 11 -1.12 14.28 22.36
C LYS A 11 -1.01 14.94 20.96
N ARG A 12 -0.86 14.14 19.92
CA ARG A 12 -0.70 14.59 18.52
C ARG A 12 -1.53 13.69 17.59
N PRO A 13 -2.85 13.83 17.57
CA PRO A 13 -3.75 12.87 16.91
C PRO A 13 -3.49 12.72 15.41
N LYS A 14 -2.97 13.74 14.74
CA LYS A 14 -2.60 13.69 13.32
C LYS A 14 -1.27 12.99 13.07
N GLN A 15 -0.38 12.89 14.05
CA GLN A 15 0.94 12.34 13.87
C GLN A 15 0.89 10.84 13.60
N ILE A 16 1.39 10.43 12.46
CA ILE A 16 1.51 9.03 12.07
C ILE A 16 2.62 8.38 12.91
N VAL A 17 2.25 7.38 13.70
CA VAL A 17 3.15 6.72 14.64
C VAL A 17 3.98 5.64 13.95
N PHE A 18 3.35 4.78 13.15
CA PHE A 18 4.03 3.66 12.54
C PHE A 18 4.91 4.05 11.34
N PRO A 19 6.18 3.59 11.33
CA PRO A 19 7.11 3.89 10.23
C PRO A 19 6.57 3.45 8.85
N TYR A 20 5.98 2.26 8.74
CA TYR A 20 5.49 1.76 7.45
C TYR A 20 4.38 2.63 6.86
N VAL A 21 3.50 3.18 7.72
CA VAL A 21 2.46 4.11 7.28
C VAL A 21 3.08 5.37 6.69
N ARG A 22 4.12 5.93 7.34
CA ARG A 22 4.87 7.07 6.78
C ARG A 22 5.54 6.71 5.45
N MET A 23 6.14 5.51 5.36
CA MET A 23 6.77 5.01 4.14
C MET A 23 5.77 4.93 2.98
N SER A 24 4.51 4.56 3.24
CA SER A 24 3.47 4.45 2.22
C SER A 24 3.20 5.80 1.54
N PHE A 25 3.35 6.93 2.24
CA PHE A 25 3.18 8.25 1.65
C PHE A 25 4.31 8.65 0.67
N ALA A 26 5.44 7.93 0.65
CA ALA A 26 6.47 8.12 -0.37
C ALA A 26 5.93 7.89 -1.80
N GLY A 27 4.91 7.07 -1.96
CA GLY A 27 4.26 6.87 -3.26
C GLY A 27 3.62 8.13 -3.84
N LEU A 28 3.24 9.11 -3.00
CA LEU A 28 2.71 10.38 -3.50
C LEU A 28 3.74 11.18 -4.32
N MET A 29 5.04 10.94 -4.14
CA MET A 29 6.07 11.53 -5.01
C MET A 29 5.97 11.02 -6.44
N ALA A 30 5.49 9.79 -6.65
CA ALA A 30 5.26 9.25 -7.99
C ALA A 30 3.88 9.61 -8.56
N LYS A 31 2.90 9.95 -7.70
CA LYS A 31 1.53 10.35 -8.07
C LYS A 31 1.01 11.40 -7.07
N PRO A 32 1.39 12.68 -7.22
CA PRO A 32 1.09 13.73 -6.23
C PRO A 32 -0.40 14.02 -6.03
N GLU A 33 -1.19 13.92 -7.09
CA GLU A 33 -2.62 14.24 -7.08
C GLU A 33 -3.47 13.09 -7.61
N PRO A 34 -3.61 11.99 -6.85
CA PRO A 34 -4.40 10.85 -7.29
C PRO A 34 -5.90 11.15 -7.21
N LYS A 35 -6.59 11.28 -8.34
CA LYS A 35 -8.01 11.63 -8.41
C LYS A 35 -8.94 10.51 -7.93
N LYS A 36 -8.67 9.27 -8.33
CA LYS A 36 -9.41 8.08 -7.88
C LYS A 36 -8.47 7.11 -7.18
N ARG A 37 -8.86 6.70 -5.98
CA ARG A 37 -8.05 5.87 -5.11
C ARG A 37 -8.80 4.61 -4.73
N LEU A 38 -8.08 3.52 -4.61
CA LEU A 38 -8.54 2.25 -4.03
C LEU A 38 -7.59 1.89 -2.89
N MET A 39 -8.14 1.53 -1.75
CA MET A 39 -7.36 0.94 -0.67
C MET A 39 -7.97 -0.42 -0.30
N ILE A 40 -7.14 -1.46 -0.28
CA ILE A 40 -7.49 -2.80 0.15
C ILE A 40 -6.81 -3.08 1.48
N GLY A 41 -7.63 -3.28 2.50
CA GLY A 41 -7.25 -3.27 3.91
C GLY A 41 -7.40 -1.87 4.52
N LEU A 42 -8.01 -1.79 5.69
CA LEU A 42 -8.27 -0.51 6.37
C LEU A 42 -7.43 -0.37 7.65
N GLY A 43 -7.31 -1.43 8.43
CA GLY A 43 -6.73 -1.38 9.75
C GLY A 43 -7.43 -0.32 10.62
N GLY A 44 -6.68 0.55 11.26
CA GLY A 44 -7.25 1.68 12.02
C GLY A 44 -7.63 2.90 11.18
N GLY A 45 -7.48 2.82 9.84
CA GLY A 45 -7.88 3.88 8.94
C GLY A 45 -6.89 5.06 8.81
N THR A 46 -5.68 4.97 9.37
CA THR A 46 -4.72 6.09 9.39
C THR A 46 -4.36 6.57 7.99
N ILE A 47 -4.04 5.66 7.06
CA ILE A 47 -3.72 6.02 5.66
C ILE A 47 -4.94 6.66 5.00
N ALA A 48 -6.11 6.03 5.14
CA ALA A 48 -7.35 6.50 4.54
C ALA A 48 -7.74 7.89 5.05
N THR A 49 -7.71 8.10 6.38
CA THR A 49 -8.03 9.39 7.01
C THR A 49 -7.09 10.49 6.52
N THR A 50 -5.77 10.22 6.52
CA THR A 50 -4.79 11.20 6.04
C THR A 50 -5.00 11.54 4.57
N LEU A 51 -5.27 10.56 3.71
CA LEU A 51 -5.55 10.81 2.28
C LEU A 51 -6.85 11.58 2.06
N MET A 52 -7.89 11.35 2.86
CA MET A 52 -9.13 12.12 2.79
C MET A 52 -8.93 13.57 3.26
N GLU A 53 -8.09 13.79 4.29
CA GLU A 53 -7.75 15.15 4.75
C GLU A 53 -6.89 15.91 3.72
N LEU A 54 -5.94 15.25 3.09
CA LEU A 54 -5.08 15.85 2.05
C LEU A 54 -5.85 16.17 0.76
N TYR A 55 -6.82 15.33 0.41
CA TYR A 55 -7.56 15.40 -0.84
C TYR A 55 -9.07 15.18 -0.59
N PRO A 56 -9.77 16.12 0.06
CA PRO A 56 -11.15 15.91 0.51
C PRO A 56 -12.16 15.69 -0.62
N ASP A 57 -11.91 16.26 -1.79
CA ASP A 57 -12.82 16.21 -2.94
C ASP A 57 -12.59 14.98 -3.84
N LEU A 58 -11.58 14.15 -3.54
CA LEU A 58 -11.21 13.04 -4.41
C LEU A 58 -11.83 11.72 -3.96
N GLN A 59 -12.35 10.97 -4.95
CA GLN A 59 -13.03 9.69 -4.71
C GLN A 59 -12.10 8.61 -4.17
N MET A 60 -12.58 7.83 -3.20
CA MET A 60 -11.87 6.71 -2.61
C MET A 60 -12.78 5.52 -2.35
N ASP A 61 -12.46 4.35 -2.91
CA ASP A 61 -13.02 3.07 -2.51
C ASP A 61 -12.13 2.46 -1.41
N LEU A 62 -12.73 2.12 -0.27
CA LEU A 62 -12.06 1.50 0.88
C LEU A 62 -12.63 0.11 1.07
N VAL A 63 -11.82 -0.91 0.87
CA VAL A 63 -12.24 -2.31 0.90
C VAL A 63 -11.64 -2.99 2.12
N GLU A 64 -12.48 -3.48 3.00
CA GLU A 64 -12.10 -4.23 4.19
C GLU A 64 -12.93 -5.52 4.28
N VAL A 65 -12.29 -6.61 4.59
CA VAL A 65 -12.97 -7.93 4.65
C VAL A 65 -13.77 -8.10 5.95
N ASP A 66 -13.33 -7.46 7.02
CA ASP A 66 -13.91 -7.60 8.35
C ASP A 66 -14.62 -6.32 8.79
N GLU A 67 -15.94 -6.39 8.91
CA GLU A 67 -16.77 -5.29 9.42
C GLU A 67 -16.37 -4.84 10.83
N ALA A 68 -15.85 -5.75 11.66
CA ALA A 68 -15.41 -5.41 13.02
C ALA A 68 -14.18 -4.47 12.98
N VAL A 69 -13.30 -4.59 11.98
CA VAL A 69 -12.18 -3.67 11.77
C VAL A 69 -12.70 -2.27 11.46
N VAL A 70 -13.69 -2.14 10.57
CA VAL A 70 -14.29 -0.83 10.24
C VAL A 70 -14.97 -0.21 11.45
N LYS A 71 -15.70 -0.98 12.25
CA LYS A 71 -16.32 -0.51 13.50
C LYS A 71 -15.27 -0.04 14.49
N GLY A 72 -14.20 -0.83 14.69
CA GLY A 72 -13.08 -0.46 15.56
C GLY A 72 -12.35 0.80 15.09
N ALA A 73 -12.13 0.96 13.79
CA ALA A 73 -11.53 2.16 13.22
C ALA A 73 -12.37 3.42 13.53
N ARG A 74 -13.68 3.33 13.42
CA ARG A 74 -14.59 4.43 13.73
C ARG A 74 -14.63 4.74 15.24
N GLU A 75 -14.67 3.72 16.06
CA GLU A 75 -14.87 3.87 17.52
C GLU A 75 -13.58 4.33 18.22
N PHE A 76 -12.42 3.81 17.83
CA PHE A 76 -11.17 4.00 18.57
C PHE A 76 -10.11 4.83 17.85
N PHE A 77 -10.24 5.04 16.54
CA PHE A 77 -9.19 5.67 15.72
C PHE A 77 -9.66 6.89 14.92
N ASN A 78 -10.84 7.41 15.23
CA ASN A 78 -11.44 8.59 14.58
C ASN A 78 -11.58 8.45 13.05
N PHE A 79 -11.71 7.23 12.54
CA PHE A 79 -11.99 7.00 11.13
C PHE A 79 -13.41 7.46 10.81
N ASN A 80 -13.53 8.60 10.16
CA ASN A 80 -14.80 9.20 9.77
C ASN A 80 -14.80 9.47 8.24
N PRO A 81 -15.22 8.50 7.43
CA PRO A 81 -15.21 8.66 5.98
C PRO A 81 -16.19 9.78 5.57
N ASN A 82 -15.71 10.64 4.66
CA ASN A 82 -16.54 11.67 4.04
C ASN A 82 -17.43 11.09 2.93
N GLU A 83 -18.25 11.93 2.28
CA GLU A 83 -19.17 11.54 1.21
C GLU A 83 -18.47 10.98 -0.05
N ASN A 84 -17.18 11.30 -0.24
CA ASN A 84 -16.37 10.82 -1.36
C ASN A 84 -15.68 9.48 -1.09
N ALA A 85 -15.79 8.96 0.14
CA ALA A 85 -15.20 7.69 0.58
C ALA A 85 -16.26 6.60 0.68
N ASN A 86 -16.18 5.62 -0.21
CA ASN A 86 -17.08 4.46 -0.25
C ASN A 86 -16.44 3.28 0.48
N VAL A 87 -16.98 2.93 1.66
CA VAL A 87 -16.52 1.78 2.46
C VAL A 87 -17.25 0.52 2.04
N VAL A 88 -16.54 -0.51 1.62
CA VAL A 88 -17.08 -1.78 1.11
C VAL A 88 -16.55 -2.94 1.96
N ILE A 89 -17.47 -3.68 2.60
CA ILE A 89 -17.12 -4.91 3.32
C ILE A 89 -17.10 -6.07 2.32
N LEU A 90 -15.90 -6.42 1.88
CA LEU A 90 -15.69 -7.45 0.85
C LEU A 90 -14.23 -7.91 0.84
N ASP A 91 -14.00 -9.15 0.40
CA ASP A 91 -12.65 -9.60 0.06
C ASP A 91 -12.03 -8.76 -1.07
N GLY A 92 -10.74 -8.38 -0.89
CA GLY A 92 -10.04 -7.48 -1.81
C GLY A 92 -9.97 -8.02 -3.24
N ARG A 93 -9.72 -9.31 -3.42
CA ARG A 93 -9.65 -9.92 -4.75
C ARG A 93 -11.02 -9.99 -5.43
N VAL A 94 -12.06 -10.27 -4.67
CA VAL A 94 -13.45 -10.23 -5.19
C VAL A 94 -13.81 -8.82 -5.64
N PHE A 95 -13.43 -7.79 -4.85
CA PHE A 95 -13.64 -6.40 -5.24
C PHE A 95 -12.91 -6.06 -6.53
N VAL A 96 -11.61 -6.38 -6.64
CA VAL A 96 -10.80 -6.12 -7.85
C VAL A 96 -11.46 -6.73 -9.09
N ARG A 97 -11.91 -7.98 -9.02
CA ARG A 97 -12.61 -8.63 -10.14
C ARG A 97 -13.93 -7.94 -10.51
N ARG A 98 -14.70 -7.48 -9.52
CA ARG A 98 -15.94 -6.72 -9.77
C ARG A 98 -15.64 -5.35 -10.40
N ALA A 99 -14.63 -4.63 -9.90
CA ALA A 99 -14.20 -3.35 -10.42
C ALA A 99 -13.75 -3.43 -11.90
N LEU A 100 -13.05 -4.52 -12.26
CA LEU A 100 -12.65 -4.77 -13.65
C LEU A 100 -13.85 -4.95 -14.60
N ARG A 101 -14.91 -5.64 -14.14
CA ARG A 101 -16.14 -5.81 -14.94
C ARG A 101 -16.88 -4.50 -15.16
N SER A 102 -16.78 -3.56 -14.24
CA SER A 102 -17.38 -2.22 -14.34
C SER A 102 -16.44 -1.17 -14.95
N SER A 103 -15.33 -1.62 -15.56
CA SER A 103 -14.33 -0.74 -16.21
C SER A 103 -13.78 0.37 -15.32
N ARG A 104 -13.81 0.20 -13.99
CA ARG A 104 -13.24 1.16 -13.04
C ARG A 104 -11.73 1.28 -13.24
N LYS A 105 -11.22 2.50 -13.04
CA LYS A 105 -9.78 2.80 -13.05
C LYS A 105 -9.42 3.66 -11.86
N TYR A 106 -8.19 3.47 -11.36
CA TYR A 106 -7.66 4.17 -10.20
C TYR A 106 -6.28 4.76 -10.51
N ASP A 107 -6.04 5.96 -10.04
CA ASP A 107 -4.73 6.61 -10.13
C ASP A 107 -3.76 6.07 -9.06
N LEU A 108 -4.32 5.68 -7.92
CA LEU A 108 -3.59 5.13 -6.79
C LEU A 108 -4.32 3.92 -6.23
N ILE A 109 -3.61 2.80 -6.12
CA ILE A 109 -4.10 1.60 -5.42
C ILE A 109 -3.15 1.33 -4.26
N ILE A 110 -3.70 1.17 -3.05
CA ILE A 110 -2.95 0.83 -1.85
C ILE A 110 -3.34 -0.59 -1.42
N LEU A 111 -2.35 -1.45 -1.29
CA LEU A 111 -2.48 -2.81 -0.78
C LEU A 111 -1.89 -2.87 0.63
N ASP A 112 -2.76 -2.86 1.64
CA ASP A 112 -2.40 -2.87 3.07
C ASP A 112 -3.24 -3.90 3.84
N ALA A 113 -3.48 -5.06 3.22
CA ALA A 113 -4.30 -6.13 3.77
C ALA A 113 -3.43 -7.17 4.50
N TYR A 114 -3.59 -7.24 5.81
CA TYR A 114 -2.90 -8.19 6.67
C TYR A 114 -3.89 -9.04 7.47
N ASN A 115 -3.54 -10.30 7.66
CA ASN A 115 -4.18 -11.18 8.63
C ASN A 115 -3.17 -11.55 9.72
N GLY A 116 -3.08 -10.70 10.76
CA GLY A 116 -2.07 -10.83 11.79
C GLY A 116 -0.65 -10.54 11.27
N ASP A 117 0.16 -11.59 11.12
CA ASP A 117 1.57 -11.47 10.75
C ASP A 117 1.87 -11.82 9.27
N TYR A 118 0.84 -11.99 8.43
CA TYR A 118 1.03 -12.37 7.03
C TYR A 118 0.00 -11.71 6.10
N ILE A 119 0.37 -11.60 4.83
CA ILE A 119 -0.53 -11.18 3.76
C ILE A 119 -1.30 -12.41 3.28
N PRO A 120 -2.64 -12.33 3.11
CA PRO A 120 -3.41 -13.44 2.54
C PRO A 120 -2.86 -13.87 1.17
N GLU A 121 -2.60 -15.17 1.02
CA GLU A 121 -1.91 -15.71 -0.15
C GLU A 121 -2.55 -15.32 -1.48
N HIS A 122 -3.89 -15.34 -1.54
CA HIS A 122 -4.64 -14.98 -2.75
C HIS A 122 -4.52 -13.49 -3.14
N LEU A 123 -3.92 -12.64 -2.28
CA LEU A 123 -3.59 -11.25 -2.55
C LEU A 123 -2.11 -11.02 -2.91
N MET A 124 -1.31 -12.10 -3.03
CA MET A 124 0.11 -12.05 -3.37
C MET A 124 0.41 -12.65 -4.74
N THR A 125 -0.57 -13.28 -5.39
CA THR A 125 -0.35 -14.04 -6.62
C THR A 125 -0.18 -13.12 -7.84
N ARG A 126 0.56 -13.61 -8.84
CA ARG A 126 0.74 -12.94 -10.13
C ARG A 126 -0.59 -12.59 -10.79
N GLU A 127 -1.56 -13.49 -10.70
CA GLU A 127 -2.90 -13.30 -11.27
C GLU A 127 -3.64 -12.14 -10.57
N PHE A 128 -3.56 -12.04 -9.24
CA PHE A 128 -4.13 -10.92 -8.50
C PHE A 128 -3.43 -9.60 -8.84
N LEU A 129 -2.10 -9.58 -8.83
CA LEU A 129 -1.33 -8.37 -9.14
C LEU A 129 -1.54 -7.92 -10.59
N ALA A 130 -1.70 -8.85 -11.54
CA ALA A 130 -2.05 -8.53 -12.92
C ALA A 130 -3.43 -7.87 -13.02
N ASP A 131 -4.41 -8.34 -12.26
CA ASP A 131 -5.73 -7.72 -12.18
C ASP A 131 -5.66 -6.32 -11.53
N VAL A 132 -4.86 -6.14 -10.47
CA VAL A 132 -4.57 -4.83 -9.87
C VAL A 132 -3.95 -3.88 -10.90
N LYS A 133 -2.94 -4.32 -11.67
CA LYS A 133 -2.32 -3.52 -12.73
C LYS A 133 -3.33 -3.10 -13.81
N ARG A 134 -4.26 -3.98 -14.17
CA ARG A 134 -5.35 -3.66 -15.12
C ARG A 134 -6.31 -2.60 -14.58
N LEU A 135 -6.49 -2.49 -13.27
CA LEU A 135 -7.30 -1.44 -12.65
C LEU A 135 -6.60 -0.07 -12.63
N LEU A 136 -5.28 -0.01 -12.78
CA LEU A 136 -4.58 1.27 -12.82
C LEU A 136 -4.97 2.08 -14.07
N ALA A 137 -5.20 3.38 -13.87
CA ALA A 137 -5.28 4.37 -14.94
C ALA A 137 -3.89 4.56 -15.59
N PRO A 138 -3.79 5.24 -16.75
CA PRO A 138 -2.49 5.65 -17.28
C PRO A 138 -1.70 6.45 -16.22
N ALA A 139 -0.39 6.18 -16.11
CA ALA A 139 0.49 6.70 -15.06
C ALA A 139 -0.01 6.48 -13.62
N GLY A 140 -0.91 5.52 -13.43
CA GLY A 140 -1.36 5.09 -12.11
C GLY A 140 -0.31 4.24 -11.40
N ILE A 141 -0.32 4.26 -10.07
CA ILE A 141 0.63 3.51 -9.24
C ILE A 141 -0.07 2.62 -8.23
N VAL A 142 0.63 1.57 -7.82
CA VAL A 142 0.30 0.75 -6.66
C VAL A 142 1.34 0.98 -5.57
N ILE A 143 0.88 1.08 -4.33
CA ILE A 143 1.69 1.09 -3.11
C ILE A 143 1.31 -0.17 -2.33
N ALA A 144 2.25 -1.04 -2.06
CA ALA A 144 1.99 -2.25 -1.30
C ALA A 144 2.87 -2.28 -0.06
N ASN A 145 2.24 -2.42 1.10
CA ASN A 145 2.94 -2.69 2.34
C ASN A 145 3.20 -4.20 2.42
N THR A 146 4.46 -4.58 2.62
CA THR A 146 4.92 -5.97 2.68
C THR A 146 5.96 -6.14 3.79
N PHE A 147 6.56 -7.32 3.90
CA PHE A 147 7.55 -7.59 4.93
C PHE A 147 8.96 -7.75 4.37
N ALA A 148 9.92 -6.98 4.90
CA ALA A 148 11.33 -7.08 4.53
C ALA A 148 11.99 -8.40 5.01
N SER A 149 11.44 -9.02 6.06
CA SER A 149 11.95 -10.26 6.66
C SER A 149 11.10 -11.49 6.35
N SER A 150 10.18 -11.40 5.39
CA SER A 150 9.36 -12.54 4.99
C SER A 150 10.20 -13.63 4.33
N ARG A 151 9.90 -14.91 4.62
CA ARG A 151 10.45 -16.04 3.86
C ARG A 151 9.99 -16.06 2.40
N LEU A 152 8.93 -15.32 2.07
CA LEU A 152 8.43 -15.15 0.71
C LEU A 152 9.02 -13.91 0.01
N TYR A 153 9.99 -13.22 0.62
CA TYR A 153 10.57 -11.98 0.11
C TYR A 153 11.01 -12.08 -1.35
N ASP A 154 11.79 -13.10 -1.68
CA ASP A 154 12.29 -13.33 -3.05
C ASP A 154 11.15 -13.69 -4.00
N HIS A 155 10.27 -14.59 -3.61
CA HIS A 155 9.10 -15.01 -4.38
C HIS A 155 8.15 -13.85 -4.67
N GLU A 156 7.87 -13.03 -3.66
CA GLU A 156 7.04 -11.84 -3.78
C GLU A 156 7.68 -10.80 -4.68
N SER A 157 8.99 -10.56 -4.53
CA SER A 157 9.75 -9.62 -5.35
C SER A 157 9.76 -10.00 -6.81
N VAL A 158 10.02 -11.28 -7.13
CA VAL A 158 9.92 -11.81 -8.49
C VAL A 158 8.51 -11.65 -9.04
N THR A 159 7.47 -11.91 -8.22
CA THR A 159 6.07 -11.76 -8.65
C THR A 159 5.74 -10.32 -9.03
N TYR A 160 6.16 -9.34 -8.22
CA TYR A 160 6.00 -7.91 -8.57
C TYR A 160 6.79 -7.53 -9.82
N SER A 161 8.03 -8.01 -9.95
CA SER A 161 8.88 -7.75 -11.12
C SER A 161 8.28 -8.31 -12.41
N GLU A 162 7.74 -9.53 -12.39
CA GLU A 162 7.07 -10.12 -13.55
C GLU A 162 5.84 -9.32 -14.00
N VAL A 163 5.07 -8.78 -13.05
CA VAL A 163 3.83 -8.05 -13.36
C VAL A 163 4.11 -6.61 -13.74
N PHE A 164 4.91 -5.90 -12.95
CA PHE A 164 5.09 -4.45 -13.08
C PHE A 164 6.38 -4.04 -13.77
N GLY A 165 7.35 -4.95 -13.90
CA GLY A 165 8.72 -4.63 -14.30
C GLY A 165 9.50 -4.03 -13.13
N GLN A 166 10.33 -3.03 -13.41
CA GLN A 166 11.09 -2.33 -12.37
C GLN A 166 10.14 -1.57 -11.43
N PHE A 167 10.33 -1.73 -10.13
CA PHE A 167 9.59 -1.04 -9.07
C PHE A 167 10.56 -0.42 -8.05
N ILE A 168 10.07 0.45 -7.18
CA ILE A 168 10.81 0.94 -6.03
C ILE A 168 10.63 -0.04 -4.88
N ASN A 169 11.74 -0.60 -4.42
CA ASN A 169 11.86 -1.51 -3.29
C ASN A 169 12.29 -0.70 -2.05
N PHE A 170 11.31 -0.20 -1.30
CA PHE A 170 11.56 0.75 -0.23
C PHE A 170 11.62 0.06 1.12
N LYS A 171 12.79 0.10 1.75
CA LYS A 171 13.06 -0.45 3.09
C LYS A 171 13.79 0.60 3.93
N MET A 172 13.48 0.65 5.21
CA MET A 172 14.17 1.52 6.17
C MET A 172 14.81 0.71 7.28
N PRO A 173 15.99 1.10 7.77
CA PRO A 173 16.59 0.50 8.94
C PRO A 173 15.65 0.53 10.15
N GLY A 174 15.62 -0.53 10.93
CA GLY A 174 14.83 -0.62 12.16
C GLY A 174 13.33 -0.90 11.96
N THR A 175 12.88 -1.12 10.70
CA THR A 175 11.52 -1.59 10.43
C THR A 175 11.54 -2.98 9.81
N GLY A 176 10.56 -3.81 10.17
CA GLY A 176 10.34 -5.11 9.51
C GLY A 176 9.49 -5.03 8.25
N ASN A 177 9.00 -3.83 7.90
CA ASN A 177 8.17 -3.61 6.75
C ASN A 177 9.01 -3.21 5.52
N ARG A 178 8.46 -3.54 4.37
CA ARG A 178 8.87 -3.08 3.05
C ARG A 178 7.68 -2.43 2.37
N VAL A 179 7.90 -1.33 1.68
CA VAL A 179 6.89 -0.72 0.80
C VAL A 179 7.35 -0.87 -0.64
N ILE A 180 6.52 -1.49 -1.46
CA ILE A 180 6.71 -1.59 -2.90
C ILE A 180 5.91 -0.46 -3.55
N ILE A 181 6.55 0.34 -4.42
CA ILE A 181 5.88 1.32 -5.26
C ILE A 181 6.10 0.91 -6.70
N ALA A 182 5.03 0.53 -7.39
CA ALA A 182 5.09 0.07 -8.77
C ALA A 182 4.09 0.84 -9.65
N GLY A 183 4.41 1.02 -10.90
CA GLY A 183 3.58 1.77 -11.84
C GLY A 183 2.88 0.88 -12.86
N LYS A 184 1.78 1.34 -13.41
CA LYS A 184 1.21 0.78 -14.63
C LYS A 184 2.20 0.91 -15.78
N ASP A 185 2.81 2.08 -15.85
CA ASP A 185 3.85 2.46 -16.79
C ASP A 185 5.17 2.64 -16.03
N LYS A 186 6.22 3.10 -16.70
CA LYS A 186 7.51 3.36 -16.07
C LYS A 186 7.36 4.44 -14.99
N LEU A 187 7.88 4.16 -13.81
CA LEU A 187 7.90 5.13 -12.71
C LEU A 187 8.77 6.36 -13.05
N PRO A 188 8.46 7.54 -12.47
CA PRO A 188 9.30 8.73 -12.60
C PRO A 188 10.74 8.47 -12.18
N THR A 189 11.68 9.21 -12.76
CA THR A 189 13.10 9.19 -12.36
C THR A 189 13.29 9.70 -10.93
N GLN A 190 14.46 9.47 -10.35
CA GLN A 190 14.79 9.97 -9.00
C GLN A 190 14.71 11.50 -8.92
N ASP A 191 15.16 12.21 -9.95
CA ASP A 191 15.11 13.68 -9.99
C ASP A 191 13.67 14.19 -9.98
N VAL A 192 12.78 13.53 -10.72
CA VAL A 192 11.34 13.87 -10.71
C VAL A 192 10.72 13.59 -9.36
N LEU A 193 11.03 12.44 -8.72
CA LEU A 193 10.56 12.14 -7.37
C LEU A 193 11.02 13.19 -6.36
N THR A 194 12.28 13.61 -6.43
CA THR A 194 12.84 14.66 -5.57
C THR A 194 12.11 15.98 -5.75
N THR A 195 11.91 16.40 -7.00
CA THR A 195 11.17 17.65 -7.30
C THR A 195 9.72 17.58 -6.79
N GLN A 196 9.05 16.42 -6.96
CA GLN A 196 7.69 16.24 -6.46
C GLN A 196 7.64 16.21 -4.92
N ALA A 197 8.68 15.69 -4.26
CA ALA A 197 8.77 15.70 -2.80
C ALA A 197 8.69 17.10 -2.24
N ASP A 198 9.37 18.09 -2.85
CA ASP A 198 9.36 19.48 -2.40
C ASP A 198 7.95 20.09 -2.33
N HIS A 199 7.05 19.66 -3.24
CA HIS A 199 5.66 20.10 -3.24
C HIS A 199 4.79 19.37 -2.19
N ILE A 200 5.14 18.14 -1.83
CA ILE A 200 4.33 17.30 -0.95
C ILE A 200 4.78 17.38 0.52
N ILE A 201 6.06 17.65 0.77
CA ILE A 201 6.62 17.77 2.13
C ILE A 201 5.76 18.70 3.02
N PRO A 202 5.40 19.93 2.61
CA PRO A 202 4.61 20.83 3.44
C PRO A 202 3.21 20.26 3.78
N LEU A 203 2.63 19.46 2.89
CA LEU A 203 1.33 18.85 3.10
C LEU A 203 1.38 17.71 4.13
N LEU A 204 2.51 17.02 4.22
CA LEU A 204 2.71 15.85 5.07
C LEU A 204 3.37 16.19 6.42
N GLU A 205 3.95 17.39 6.57
CA GLU A 205 4.58 17.84 7.81
C GLU A 205 3.63 17.75 9.03
N PRO A 206 2.35 18.17 8.95
CA PRO A 206 1.41 18.06 10.08
C PRO A 206 1.19 16.62 10.56
N TYR A 207 1.46 15.65 9.69
CA TYR A 207 1.33 14.22 9.98
C TYR A 207 2.62 13.57 10.45
N GLY A 208 3.72 14.34 10.56
CA GLY A 208 5.04 13.84 10.97
C GLY A 208 5.72 12.98 9.91
N VAL A 209 5.39 13.18 8.63
CA VAL A 209 6.02 12.49 7.50
C VAL A 209 7.01 13.44 6.82
N ASP A 210 8.28 13.12 6.93
CA ASP A 210 9.37 13.87 6.30
C ASP A 210 9.91 13.06 5.11
N LEU A 211 9.44 13.40 3.90
CA LEU A 211 9.83 12.69 2.68
C LEU A 211 11.31 12.87 2.35
N SER A 212 11.96 13.97 2.80
CA SER A 212 13.39 14.19 2.56
C SER A 212 14.25 13.11 3.20
N ARG A 213 13.81 12.60 4.36
CA ARG A 213 14.46 11.48 5.07
C ARG A 213 14.18 10.11 4.44
N LEU A 214 13.13 10.01 3.64
CA LEU A 214 12.72 8.75 3.00
C LEU A 214 13.39 8.57 1.64
N LEU A 215 13.64 9.67 0.91
CA LEU A 215 14.22 9.67 -0.45
C LEU A 215 15.48 8.79 -0.60
N PRO A 216 16.46 8.83 0.33
CA PRO A 216 17.69 8.03 0.18
C PRO A 216 17.49 6.51 0.22
N TYR A 217 16.32 6.05 0.67
CA TYR A 217 16.00 4.62 0.81
C TYR A 217 15.12 4.07 -0.34
N LEU A 218 14.80 4.92 -1.32
CA LEU A 218 14.04 4.50 -2.50
C LEU A 218 14.97 3.81 -3.49
N ASP A 219 15.04 2.49 -3.41
CA ASP A 219 15.92 1.67 -4.24
C ASP A 219 15.13 1.02 -5.39
N ARG A 220 15.78 0.84 -6.54
CA ARG A 220 15.23 0.19 -7.73
C ARG A 220 16.01 -1.06 -8.13
N GLU A 221 17.14 -1.29 -7.47
CA GLU A 221 17.99 -2.46 -7.72
C GLU A 221 17.38 -3.70 -7.08
N ALA A 222 17.55 -4.83 -7.75
CA ALA A 222 17.10 -6.11 -7.23
C ALA A 222 18.09 -6.58 -6.13
N ASP A 223 17.58 -6.76 -4.93
CA ASP A 223 18.30 -7.33 -3.80
C ASP A 223 17.75 -8.70 -3.35
N TRP A 224 17.01 -9.35 -4.25
CA TRP A 224 16.39 -10.65 -4.07
C TRP A 224 16.94 -11.67 -5.06
N ASP A 225 16.73 -12.96 -4.78
CA ASP A 225 17.02 -14.03 -5.73
C ASP A 225 16.07 -13.95 -6.94
N ILE A 226 16.58 -13.46 -8.07
CA ILE A 226 15.83 -13.32 -9.31
C ILE A 226 15.41 -14.66 -9.92
N SER A 227 16.01 -15.78 -9.47
CA SER A 227 15.64 -17.13 -9.91
C SER A 227 14.51 -17.74 -9.08
N ALA A 228 14.06 -17.06 -8.03
CA ALA A 228 12.96 -17.51 -7.20
C ALA A 228 11.68 -17.65 -8.03
N ARG A 229 10.88 -18.65 -7.70
CA ARG A 229 9.62 -18.90 -8.39
C ARG A 229 8.57 -17.86 -7.99
N SER A 230 7.88 -17.24 -8.96
CA SER A 230 6.78 -16.34 -8.70
C SER A 230 5.59 -17.04 -8.01
N LEU A 231 4.87 -16.29 -7.18
CA LEU A 231 3.64 -16.74 -6.52
C LEU A 231 2.49 -16.73 -7.55
N THR A 232 1.77 -17.83 -7.62
CA THR A 232 0.62 -17.98 -8.52
C THR A 232 -0.57 -18.59 -7.77
N ASP A 233 -1.75 -18.57 -8.38
CA ASP A 233 -2.95 -19.20 -7.79
C ASP A 233 -2.77 -20.72 -7.56
N GLN A 234 -1.82 -21.35 -8.25
CA GLN A 234 -1.48 -22.76 -8.12
C GLN A 234 -0.23 -23.02 -7.26
N TYR A 235 0.55 -21.97 -6.97
CA TYR A 235 1.77 -22.05 -6.18
C TYR A 235 1.84 -20.91 -5.20
N SER A 236 1.47 -21.20 -3.97
CA SER A 236 1.63 -20.31 -2.83
C SER A 236 2.13 -21.15 -1.66
N PRO A 237 3.42 -21.08 -1.33
CA PRO A 237 4.02 -21.94 -0.32
C PRO A 237 3.74 -21.43 1.09
N ALA A 238 2.47 -21.48 1.51
CA ALA A 238 2.01 -21.12 2.85
C ALA A 238 2.74 -21.86 3.98
N ASN A 239 3.21 -23.07 3.69
CA ASN A 239 4.00 -23.88 4.63
C ASN A 239 5.29 -23.18 5.04
N LEU A 240 5.88 -22.33 4.17
CA LEU A 240 7.08 -21.54 4.53
C LEU A 240 6.79 -20.49 5.62
N LEU A 241 5.53 -20.16 5.86
CA LEU A 241 5.11 -19.21 6.87
C LEU A 241 4.77 -19.86 8.22
N ARG A 242 4.53 -21.18 8.25
CA ARG A 242 3.98 -21.90 9.42
C ARG A 242 5.03 -22.46 10.37
N ASP A 243 6.30 -22.53 9.98
CA ASP A 243 7.35 -23.11 10.83
C ASP A 243 8.03 -22.02 11.69
N ARG A 244 7.31 -21.56 12.73
CA ARG A 244 7.87 -21.00 13.97
C ARG A 244 6.87 -21.11 15.13
#